data_358f3b36692b04b828983cf631297c49
#
_entry.id   358f3b36692b04b828983cf631297c49
#
_cell.length_a   1.000
_cell.length_b   1.000
_cell.length_c   1.000
_cell.angle_alpha   90.00
_cell.angle_beta   90.00
_cell.angle_gamma   90.00
#
_symmetry.space_group_name_H-M   'P 1'
#
loop_
_entity.id
_entity.type
_entity.pdbx_description
1 polymer ?
#
loop_
_entity_poly.entity_id
_entity_poly.type
_entity_poly.pdbx_seq_one_letter_code
_entity_poly.pdbx_strand_id
1 'polypeptide(L)'
;MVWKIAPRQPGNEYPIVCYLVNHHANLANAAVINKLHDMGIDGKIGPSFAYTPQYAIDSNPLNVLAAENAEELGAHFWMDVYVYGEYPIVALNYLKERGLAPEFAPGDAELLKSAKPDFMGLNFYQTATNAWNPIDGGVENKDSYQINTTGKKGT
;
A
#
# COMPACT_ATOMS: atom_id res chain seq x y z
N MET A 1 11.30 3.75 4.17
CA MET A 1 11.48 3.68 5.65
C MET A 1 10.80 2.40 6.11
N VAL A 2 11.56 1.38 6.51
CA VAL A 2 10.98 0.12 6.99
C VAL A 2 10.72 0.30 8.49
N TRP A 3 9.46 0.41 8.86
CA TRP A 3 9.06 0.48 10.26
C TRP A 3 9.23 -0.89 10.90
N LYS A 4 10.34 -1.11 11.60
CA LYS A 4 10.49 -2.24 12.52
C LYS A 4 9.79 -1.89 13.83
N ILE A 5 8.47 -1.91 13.85
CA ILE A 5 7.69 -1.51 15.03
C ILE A 5 7.36 -2.69 15.95
N ALA A 6 7.52 -3.94 15.51
CA ALA A 6 7.29 -5.09 16.37
C ALA A 6 8.40 -6.14 16.19
N PRO A 7 8.84 -6.79 17.29
CA PRO A 7 9.66 -7.98 17.17
C PRO A 7 8.87 -9.06 16.43
N ARG A 8 9.55 -9.80 15.55
CA ARG A 8 8.95 -10.98 14.89
C ARG A 8 8.41 -11.91 15.97
N GLN A 9 7.09 -11.95 16.09
CA GLN A 9 6.42 -12.97 16.90
C GLN A 9 6.41 -14.27 16.08
N PRO A 10 6.58 -15.43 16.71
CA PRO A 10 6.42 -16.70 16.01
C PRO A 10 4.94 -16.95 15.74
N GLY A 11 4.52 -16.74 14.50
CA GLY A 11 3.15 -16.90 14.03
C GLY A 11 2.80 -15.87 12.96
N ASN A 12 1.79 -16.15 12.17
CA ASN A 12 1.34 -15.38 10.99
C ASN A 12 0.76 -13.97 11.28
N GLU A 13 1.09 -13.35 12.41
CA GLU A 13 0.50 -12.06 12.82
C GLU A 13 1.15 -10.82 12.17
N TYR A 14 2.30 -10.99 11.54
CA TYR A 14 3.05 -9.87 10.95
C TYR A 14 2.29 -9.10 9.87
N PRO A 15 1.55 -9.74 8.95
CA PRO A 15 0.77 -9.02 7.95
C PRO A 15 -0.35 -8.16 8.56
N ILE A 16 -1.07 -8.68 9.58
CA ILE A 16 -2.15 -7.95 10.27
C ILE A 16 -1.60 -6.67 10.89
N VAL A 17 -0.48 -6.77 11.61
CA VAL A 17 0.16 -5.62 12.26
C VAL A 17 0.56 -4.58 11.22
N CYS A 18 1.07 -4.98 10.06
CA CYS A 18 1.44 -4.04 9.01
C CYS A 18 0.24 -3.24 8.51
N TYR A 19 -0.87 -3.88 8.16
CA TYR A 19 -2.05 -3.20 7.64
C TYR A 19 -2.74 -2.34 8.71
N LEU A 20 -2.75 -2.79 9.96
CA LEU A 20 -3.29 -2.01 11.08
C LEU A 20 -2.43 -0.75 11.36
N VAL A 21 -1.11 -0.89 11.39
CA VAL A 21 -0.19 0.25 11.54
C VAL A 21 -0.35 1.24 10.40
N ASN A 22 -0.51 0.74 9.18
CA ASN A 22 -0.77 1.56 8.01
C ASN A 22 -2.08 2.34 8.15
N HIS A 23 -3.13 1.69 8.62
CA HIS A 23 -4.42 2.35 8.83
C HIS A 23 -4.29 3.50 9.82
N HIS A 24 -3.67 3.26 10.98
CA HIS A 24 -3.46 4.32 11.97
C HIS A 24 -2.55 5.44 11.46
N ALA A 25 -1.54 5.14 10.64
CA ALA A 25 -0.70 6.16 10.02
C ALA A 25 -1.50 7.02 9.04
N ASN A 26 -2.39 6.41 8.25
CA ASN A 26 -3.28 7.13 7.34
C ASN A 26 -4.26 8.03 8.10
N LEU A 27 -4.85 7.55 9.20
CA LEU A 27 -5.72 8.37 10.07
C LEU A 27 -4.96 9.56 10.67
N ALA A 28 -3.75 9.33 11.17
CA ALA A 28 -2.92 10.40 11.72
C ALA A 28 -2.57 11.46 10.65
N ASN A 29 -2.19 11.03 9.45
CA ASN A 29 -1.93 11.92 8.33
C ASN A 29 -3.18 12.71 7.92
N ALA A 30 -4.34 12.04 7.83
CA ALA A 30 -5.61 12.70 7.52
C ALA A 30 -5.95 13.80 8.54
N ALA A 31 -5.79 13.49 9.82
CA ALA A 31 -6.03 14.46 10.89
C ALA A 31 -5.06 15.67 10.81
N VAL A 32 -3.79 15.44 10.49
CA VAL A 32 -2.79 16.51 10.33
C VAL A 32 -3.09 17.36 9.10
N ILE A 33 -3.46 16.76 7.97
CA ILE A 33 -3.85 17.48 6.74
C ILE A 33 -5.01 18.43 7.04
N ASN A 34 -6.09 17.91 7.63
CA ASN A 34 -7.25 18.70 7.99
C ASN A 34 -6.89 19.82 8.96
N LYS A 35 -6.09 19.51 10.00
CA LYS A 35 -5.69 20.49 11.00
C LYS A 35 -4.89 21.64 10.41
N LEU A 36 -3.99 21.38 9.49
CA LEU A 36 -3.19 22.43 8.84
C LEU A 36 -4.04 23.32 7.94
N HIS A 37 -4.99 22.73 7.20
CA HIS A 37 -5.94 23.51 6.41
C HIS A 37 -6.84 24.37 7.30
N ASP A 38 -7.35 23.84 8.41
CA ASP A 38 -8.17 24.61 9.37
C ASP A 38 -7.41 25.78 10.01
N MET A 39 -6.10 25.65 10.16
CA MET A 39 -5.26 26.74 10.69
C MET A 39 -5.06 27.87 9.68
N GLY A 40 -5.43 27.71 8.42
CA GLY A 40 -5.26 28.71 7.37
C GLY A 40 -3.79 29.09 7.12
N ILE A 41 -2.87 28.14 7.33
CA ILE A 41 -1.43 28.36 7.10
C ILE A 41 -1.21 28.46 5.59
N ASP A 42 -0.48 29.51 5.17
CA ASP A 42 -0.04 29.66 3.78
C ASP A 42 1.10 28.67 3.49
N GLY A 43 0.71 27.43 3.18
CA GLY A 43 1.61 26.33 2.90
C GLY A 43 0.84 25.16 2.30
N LYS A 44 1.56 24.21 1.73
CA LYS A 44 0.99 22.99 1.14
C LYS A 44 1.41 21.78 1.94
N ILE A 45 0.48 20.84 2.11
CA ILE A 45 0.72 19.59 2.81
C ILE A 45 0.31 18.41 1.94
N GLY A 46 1.11 17.37 1.99
CA GLY A 46 0.81 16.10 1.31
C GLY A 46 1.73 14.98 1.78
N PRO A 47 1.31 13.73 1.58
CA PRO A 47 2.10 12.57 1.93
C PRO A 47 3.29 12.36 0.98
N SER A 48 4.30 11.64 1.45
CA SER A 48 5.40 11.14 0.63
C SER A 48 5.56 9.64 0.82
N PHE A 49 5.55 8.89 -0.28
CA PHE A 49 5.58 7.44 -0.29
C PHE A 49 6.84 6.89 -0.93
N ALA A 50 7.31 5.75 -0.42
CA ALA A 50 8.21 4.89 -1.17
C ALA A 50 7.38 4.13 -2.21
N TYR A 51 7.61 4.39 -3.48
CA TYR A 51 6.87 3.81 -4.58
C TYR A 51 7.76 2.89 -5.43
N THR A 52 7.31 1.67 -5.61
CA THR A 52 7.95 0.68 -6.46
C THR A 52 6.91 0.17 -7.46
N PRO A 53 6.85 0.73 -8.68
CA PRO A 53 5.93 0.27 -9.72
C PRO A 53 6.08 -1.21 -10.00
N GLN A 54 4.97 -1.89 -10.22
CA GLN A 54 4.89 -3.32 -10.45
C GLN A 54 4.59 -3.59 -11.93
N TYR A 55 5.46 -4.36 -12.58
CA TYR A 55 5.30 -4.71 -13.99
C TYR A 55 5.13 -6.22 -14.15
N ALA A 56 4.36 -6.63 -15.15
CA ALA A 56 4.32 -8.03 -15.55
C ALA A 56 5.61 -8.42 -16.28
N ILE A 57 6.05 -9.66 -16.08
CA ILE A 57 7.25 -10.18 -16.76
C ILE A 57 7.06 -10.28 -18.29
N ASP A 58 5.82 -10.49 -18.71
CA ASP A 58 5.40 -10.54 -20.11
C ASP A 58 3.91 -10.19 -20.23
N SER A 59 3.36 -10.28 -21.45
CA SER A 59 1.95 -10.00 -21.75
C SER A 59 0.98 -11.16 -21.46
N ASN A 60 1.42 -12.23 -20.80
CA ASN A 60 0.53 -13.29 -20.36
C ASN A 60 -0.52 -12.71 -19.39
N PRO A 61 -1.82 -12.94 -19.58
CA PRO A 61 -2.87 -12.37 -18.75
C PRO A 61 -2.71 -12.67 -17.25
N LEU A 62 -2.20 -13.86 -16.90
CA LEU A 62 -1.95 -14.21 -15.50
C LEU A 62 -0.78 -13.41 -14.90
N ASN A 63 0.26 -13.13 -15.67
CA ASN A 63 1.38 -12.30 -15.21
C ASN A 63 0.96 -10.84 -15.06
N VAL A 64 0.11 -10.34 -15.97
CA VAL A 64 -0.50 -9.00 -15.83
C VAL A 64 -1.35 -8.93 -14.57
N LEU A 65 -2.20 -9.93 -14.32
CA LEU A 65 -3.01 -9.98 -13.10
C LEU A 65 -2.15 -10.05 -11.84
N ALA A 66 -1.02 -10.77 -11.86
CA ALA A 66 -0.09 -10.82 -10.74
C ALA A 66 0.53 -9.45 -10.44
N ALA A 67 0.88 -8.69 -11.47
CA ALA A 67 1.40 -7.33 -11.31
C ALA A 67 0.33 -6.38 -10.76
N GLU A 68 -0.89 -6.41 -11.27
CA GLU A 68 -2.02 -5.62 -10.77
C GLU A 68 -2.32 -5.94 -9.28
N ASN A 69 -2.37 -7.22 -8.92
CA ASN A 69 -2.58 -7.62 -7.52
C ASN A 69 -1.46 -7.12 -6.60
N ALA A 70 -0.21 -7.13 -7.07
CA ALA A 70 0.92 -6.62 -6.30
C ALA A 70 0.86 -5.10 -6.13
N GLU A 71 0.37 -4.37 -7.14
CA GLU A 71 0.15 -2.92 -7.06
C GLU A 71 -1.00 -2.58 -6.10
N GLU A 72 -2.12 -3.29 -6.18
CA GLU A 72 -3.29 -3.11 -5.31
C GLU A 72 -2.97 -3.32 -3.82
N LEU A 73 -2.25 -4.39 -3.49
CA LEU A 73 -1.85 -4.72 -2.11
C LEU A 73 -0.62 -3.93 -1.64
N GLY A 74 0.08 -3.29 -2.57
CA GLY A 74 1.25 -2.46 -2.33
C GLY A 74 0.92 -0.99 -2.35
N ALA A 75 1.28 -0.33 -3.44
CA ALA A 75 1.23 1.13 -3.56
C ALA A 75 -0.20 1.68 -3.51
N HIS A 76 -1.16 1.07 -4.20
CA HIS A 76 -2.54 1.55 -4.24
C HIS A 76 -3.19 1.50 -2.85
N PHE A 77 -2.88 0.49 -2.03
CA PHE A 77 -3.40 0.40 -0.67
C PHE A 77 -3.08 1.65 0.17
N TRP A 78 -1.97 2.32 -0.14
CA TRP A 78 -1.59 3.57 0.53
C TRP A 78 -2.11 4.81 -0.18
N MET A 79 -1.96 4.83 -1.49
CA MET A 79 -2.18 6.03 -2.30
C MET A 79 -3.65 6.35 -2.46
N ASP A 80 -4.50 5.34 -2.64
CA ASP A 80 -5.94 5.51 -2.89
C ASP A 80 -6.64 6.22 -1.74
N VAL A 81 -6.18 5.99 -0.51
CA VAL A 81 -6.69 6.69 0.67
C VAL A 81 -6.56 8.21 0.53
N TYR A 82 -5.48 8.69 -0.09
CA TYR A 82 -5.25 10.12 -0.27
C TYR A 82 -5.86 10.69 -1.55
N VAL A 83 -6.08 9.84 -2.56
CA VAL A 83 -6.70 10.24 -3.82
C VAL A 83 -8.23 10.19 -3.71
N TYR A 84 -8.75 9.10 -3.19
CA TYR A 84 -10.19 8.80 -3.16
C TYR A 84 -10.81 8.92 -1.77
N GLY A 85 -10.01 8.90 -0.71
CA GLY A 85 -10.46 8.89 0.68
C GLY A 85 -10.90 7.52 1.17
N GLU A 86 -10.54 6.46 0.44
CA GLU A 86 -10.93 5.08 0.76
C GLU A 86 -9.86 4.09 0.25
N TYR A 87 -9.83 2.91 0.84
CA TYR A 87 -8.94 1.85 0.40
C TYR A 87 -9.42 1.19 -0.89
N PRO A 88 -8.51 0.67 -1.75
CA PRO A 88 -8.90 -0.05 -2.95
C PRO A 88 -9.72 -1.29 -2.57
N ILE A 89 -10.90 -1.43 -3.19
CA ILE A 89 -11.90 -2.44 -2.82
C ILE A 89 -11.38 -3.86 -3.01
N VAL A 90 -10.57 -4.09 -4.04
CA VAL A 90 -9.98 -5.40 -4.34
C VAL A 90 -9.05 -5.82 -3.21
N ALA A 91 -8.11 -4.96 -2.84
CA ALA A 91 -7.18 -5.21 -1.74
C ALA A 91 -7.90 -5.38 -0.41
N LEU A 92 -8.88 -4.52 -0.11
CA LEU A 92 -9.63 -4.58 1.15
C LEU A 92 -10.44 -5.90 1.27
N ASN A 93 -11.07 -6.35 0.20
CA ASN A 93 -11.81 -7.61 0.20
C ASN A 93 -10.86 -8.81 0.36
N TYR A 94 -9.75 -8.81 -0.36
CA TYR A 94 -8.71 -9.84 -0.21
C TYR A 94 -8.22 -9.94 1.23
N LEU A 95 -7.97 -8.82 1.89
CA LEU A 95 -7.54 -8.78 3.28
C LEU A 95 -8.64 -9.22 4.24
N LYS A 96 -9.91 -8.86 4.00
CA LYS A 96 -11.06 -9.29 4.79
C LYS A 96 -11.25 -10.80 4.78
N GLU A 97 -11.16 -11.42 3.61
CA GLU A 97 -11.28 -12.87 3.46
C GLU A 97 -10.21 -13.65 4.24
N ARG A 98 -9.07 -13.01 4.51
CA ARG A 98 -7.95 -13.59 5.25
C ARG A 98 -7.85 -13.14 6.71
N GLY A 99 -8.79 -12.32 7.17
CA GLY A 99 -8.76 -11.76 8.52
C GLY A 99 -7.59 -10.79 8.75
N LEU A 100 -7.08 -10.16 7.68
CA LEU A 100 -5.92 -9.25 7.70
C LEU A 100 -6.31 -7.78 7.50
N ALA A 101 -7.59 -7.51 7.21
CA ALA A 101 -8.05 -6.14 7.01
C ALA A 101 -7.99 -5.34 8.33
N PRO A 102 -7.62 -4.06 8.26
CA PRO A 102 -7.72 -3.19 9.43
C PRO A 102 -9.19 -3.05 9.86
N GLU A 103 -9.40 -3.05 11.17
CA GLU A 103 -10.70 -2.72 11.74
C GLU A 103 -10.88 -1.20 11.75
N PHE A 104 -12.05 -0.75 11.31
CA PHE A 104 -12.42 0.66 11.29
C PHE A 104 -13.19 1.01 12.56
N ALA A 105 -12.72 1.99 13.30
CA ALA A 105 -13.51 2.62 14.35
C ALA A 105 -14.55 3.57 13.77
N PRO A 106 -15.62 3.90 14.52
CA PRO A 106 -16.57 4.93 14.11
C PRO A 106 -15.87 6.27 13.83
N GLY A 107 -16.06 6.83 12.64
CA GLY A 107 -15.45 8.08 12.20
C GLY A 107 -14.18 7.93 11.36
N ASP A 108 -13.56 6.75 11.29
CA ASP A 108 -12.34 6.56 10.52
C ASP A 108 -12.54 6.81 9.03
N ALA A 109 -13.61 6.26 8.47
CA ALA A 109 -13.91 6.41 7.05
C ALA A 109 -14.18 7.88 6.68
N GLU A 110 -14.93 8.59 7.51
CA GLU A 110 -15.21 10.01 7.35
C GLU A 110 -13.94 10.85 7.45
N LEU A 111 -13.06 10.53 8.40
CA LEU A 111 -11.78 11.22 8.55
C LEU A 111 -10.90 11.03 7.32
N LEU A 112 -10.74 9.80 6.83
CA LEU A 112 -9.96 9.52 5.62
C LEU A 112 -10.53 10.27 4.41
N LYS A 113 -11.85 10.26 4.24
CA LYS A 113 -12.53 10.90 3.11
C LYS A 113 -12.46 12.43 3.15
N SER A 114 -12.37 13.01 4.34
CA SER A 114 -12.30 14.47 4.52
C SER A 114 -10.92 15.04 4.18
N ALA A 115 -9.86 14.26 4.33
CA ALA A 115 -8.50 14.72 4.08
C ALA A 115 -8.24 14.94 2.58
N LYS A 116 -7.82 16.15 2.24
CA LYS A 116 -7.50 16.55 0.85
C LYS A 116 -6.08 17.08 0.80
N PRO A 117 -5.09 16.23 0.53
CA PRO A 117 -3.72 16.68 0.40
C PRO A 117 -3.56 17.60 -0.82
N ASP A 118 -2.64 18.56 -0.72
CA ASP A 118 -2.32 19.49 -1.80
C ASP A 118 -1.41 18.88 -2.86
N PHE A 119 -0.67 17.83 -2.51
CA PHE A 119 0.23 17.10 -3.40
C PHE A 119 0.48 15.68 -2.90
N MET A 120 1.05 14.86 -3.75
CA MET A 120 1.63 13.56 -3.37
C MET A 120 3.08 13.51 -3.83
N GLY A 121 3.98 13.18 -2.90
CA GLY A 121 5.40 12.96 -3.17
C GLY A 121 5.69 11.48 -3.35
N LEU A 122 6.51 11.13 -4.34
CA LEU A 122 6.92 9.76 -4.60
C LEU A 122 8.44 9.62 -4.49
N ASN A 123 8.88 8.72 -3.63
CA ASN A 123 10.27 8.30 -3.55
C ASN A 123 10.44 7.07 -4.44
N PHE A 124 10.92 7.29 -5.65
CA PHE A 124 11.11 6.24 -6.64
C PHE A 124 12.59 5.87 -6.77
N TYR A 125 12.90 4.59 -6.58
CA TYR A 125 14.26 4.08 -6.68
C TYR A 125 14.38 2.89 -7.62
N GLN A 126 13.32 2.10 -7.76
CA GLN A 126 13.35 0.85 -8.48
C GLN A 126 11.95 0.46 -8.94
N THR A 127 11.89 -0.49 -9.85
CA THR A 127 10.68 -1.18 -10.27
C THR A 127 10.75 -2.65 -9.85
N ALA A 128 9.61 -3.31 -9.76
CA ALA A 128 9.52 -4.75 -9.58
C ALA A 128 8.86 -5.39 -10.79
N THR A 129 9.21 -6.64 -11.07
CA THR A 129 8.60 -7.44 -12.11
C THR A 129 7.99 -8.68 -11.50
N ASN A 130 6.75 -8.96 -11.86
CA ASN A 130 5.94 -10.02 -11.27
C ASN A 130 5.60 -11.09 -12.32
N ALA A 131 5.58 -12.32 -11.86
CA ALA A 131 5.07 -13.46 -12.61
C ALA A 131 4.02 -14.18 -11.78
N TRP A 132 3.03 -14.78 -12.45
CA TRP A 132 1.99 -15.54 -11.80
C TRP A 132 2.56 -16.79 -11.12
N ASN A 133 2.19 -16.99 -9.85
CA ASN A 133 2.49 -18.23 -9.14
C ASN A 133 1.27 -19.15 -9.14
N PRO A 134 1.35 -20.32 -9.77
CA PRO A 134 0.21 -21.25 -9.81
C PRO A 134 -0.16 -21.86 -8.45
N ILE A 135 0.74 -21.74 -7.46
CA ILE A 135 0.50 -22.33 -6.11
C ILE A 135 -0.34 -21.40 -5.25
N ASP A 136 -0.08 -20.10 -5.29
CA ASP A 136 -0.71 -19.11 -4.40
C ASP A 136 -1.37 -17.94 -5.13
N GLY A 137 -1.52 -18.04 -6.44
CA GLY A 137 -2.07 -16.97 -7.25
C GLY A 137 -1.18 -15.73 -7.38
N GLY A 138 0.10 -15.84 -7.03
CA GLY A 138 1.09 -14.80 -7.23
C GLY A 138 1.08 -13.67 -6.21
N VAL A 139 0.23 -13.72 -5.18
CA VAL A 139 0.06 -12.64 -4.22
C VAL A 139 0.81 -12.89 -2.91
N GLU A 140 0.87 -14.12 -2.44
CA GLU A 140 1.35 -14.44 -1.09
C GLU A 140 2.85 -14.70 -1.02
N ASN A 141 3.49 -15.05 -2.11
CA ASN A 141 4.92 -15.36 -2.16
C ASN A 141 5.71 -14.30 -2.96
N LYS A 142 5.67 -13.08 -2.50
CA LYS A 142 6.30 -11.92 -3.14
C LYS A 142 7.80 -12.12 -3.42
N ASP A 143 8.51 -12.77 -2.50
CA ASP A 143 9.96 -12.92 -2.59
C ASP A 143 10.40 -13.87 -3.69
N SER A 144 9.54 -14.80 -4.08
CA SER A 144 9.86 -15.81 -5.11
C SER A 144 9.54 -15.35 -6.53
N TYR A 145 8.67 -14.35 -6.69
CA TYR A 145 8.13 -13.94 -7.99
C TYR A 145 8.35 -12.46 -8.31
N GLN A 146 8.82 -11.68 -7.37
CA GLN A 146 9.28 -10.33 -7.64
C GLN A 146 10.70 -10.34 -8.17
N ILE A 147 10.86 -10.02 -9.43
CA ILE A 147 12.16 -9.82 -10.04
C ILE A 147 12.41 -8.32 -10.10
N ASN A 148 13.37 -7.85 -9.32
CA ASN A 148 13.78 -6.46 -9.39
C ASN A 148 14.53 -6.20 -10.70
N THR A 149 13.95 -5.41 -11.58
CA THR A 149 14.50 -5.14 -12.91
C THR A 149 15.51 -3.99 -12.93
N THR A 150 15.55 -3.14 -11.90
CA THR A 150 16.51 -2.02 -11.85
C THR A 150 17.89 -2.44 -11.39
N GLY A 151 17.96 -3.50 -10.65
CA GLY A 151 19.23 -4.08 -10.20
C GLY A 151 19.60 -5.34 -10.95
N LYS A 152 19.25 -5.42 -12.23
CA LYS A 152 19.43 -6.62 -13.03
C LYS A 152 20.83 -7.17 -12.94
N LYS A 153 21.06 -8.04 -11.96
CA LYS A 153 22.28 -8.81 -11.88
C LYS A 153 22.20 -9.88 -12.95
N GLY A 154 22.99 -9.72 -13.99
CA GLY A 154 23.35 -10.82 -14.86
C GLY A 154 22.26 -11.35 -15.77
N THR A 155 21.52 -10.50 -16.37
CA THR A 155 20.86 -10.87 -17.63
C THR A 155 21.52 -10.19 -18.78
#